data_63aa5626659aec3c14c2735a5ee9e510
#
_entry.id   63aa5626659aec3c14c2735a5ee9e510
#
_cell.length_a   1.000
_cell.length_b   1.000
_cell.length_c   1.000
_cell.angle_alpha   90.00
_cell.angle_beta   90.00
_cell.angle_gamma   90.00
#
_symmetry.space_group_name_H-M   'P 1'
#
loop_
_entity.id
_entity.type
_entity.pdbx_description
1 polymer ?
#
loop_
_entity_poly.entity_id
_entity_poly.type
_entity_poly.pdbx_seq_one_letter_code
_entity_poly.pdbx_strand_id
1 'polypeptide(L)'
;MSKVITEAFESVVYLGSAPKTVIDVFVEILQADASTRCAGINAASLALADAGIEMKDLISSCAVGKIDGKLVLDVFGLEDNYGDVDFAMAVIGKTDKFVLLQLDGVITKEEFFEMIEMGKKGCYQIY
;
A
#
# COMPACT_ATOMS: atom_id res chain seq x y z
N MET A 1 -10.38 -6.27 0.56
CA MET A 1 -9.72 -4.95 0.72
C MET A 1 -9.84 -4.39 2.12
N SER A 2 -11.04 -4.38 2.69
CA SER A 2 -11.29 -3.84 4.03
C SER A 2 -10.41 -4.45 5.12
N LYS A 3 -10.28 -5.77 5.15
CA LYS A 3 -9.47 -6.48 6.13
C LYS A 3 -7.98 -6.13 6.02
N VAL A 4 -7.48 -6.01 4.79
CA VAL A 4 -6.07 -5.68 4.51
C VAL A 4 -5.73 -4.29 5.06
N ILE A 5 -6.59 -3.32 4.81
CA ILE A 5 -6.42 -1.95 5.28
C ILE A 5 -6.46 -1.90 6.81
N THR A 6 -7.42 -2.59 7.41
CA THR A 6 -7.55 -2.66 8.87
C THR A 6 -6.28 -3.22 9.51
N GLU A 7 -5.78 -4.35 9.01
CA GLU A 7 -4.56 -4.96 9.54
C GLU A 7 -3.35 -4.05 9.40
N ALA A 8 -3.23 -3.35 8.27
CA ALA A 8 -2.13 -2.43 8.04
C ALA A 8 -2.12 -1.31 9.07
N PHE A 9 -3.27 -0.69 9.33
CA PHE A 9 -3.35 0.43 10.25
C PHE A 9 -3.34 0.04 11.72
N GLU A 10 -3.79 -1.16 12.08
CA GLU A 10 -3.70 -1.64 13.45
C GLU A 10 -2.26 -1.67 13.97
N SER A 11 -1.30 -1.86 13.08
CA SER A 11 0.12 -1.91 13.45
C SER A 11 0.72 -0.53 13.76
N VAL A 12 0.11 0.56 13.31
CA VAL A 12 0.66 1.91 13.44
C VAL A 12 -0.18 2.85 14.31
N VAL A 13 -1.47 2.60 14.45
CA VAL A 13 -2.37 3.46 15.24
C VAL A 13 -2.24 3.12 16.73
N TYR A 14 -2.13 4.15 17.57
CA TYR A 14 -2.11 4.00 19.02
C TYR A 14 -3.53 3.93 19.57
N LEU A 15 -4.12 2.74 19.54
CA LEU A 15 -5.50 2.53 20.02
C LEU A 15 -5.65 2.74 21.53
N GLY A 16 -4.58 2.53 22.28
CA GLY A 16 -4.57 2.71 23.74
C GLY A 16 -4.74 4.15 24.20
N SER A 17 -4.47 5.14 23.33
CA SER A 17 -4.62 6.56 23.65
C SER A 17 -6.08 7.00 23.69
N ALA A 18 -7.00 6.21 23.15
CA ALA A 18 -8.42 6.52 23.10
C ALA A 18 -9.25 5.28 23.47
N PRO A 19 -9.16 4.82 24.74
CA PRO A 19 -9.94 3.65 25.17
C PRO A 19 -11.44 3.92 25.06
N LYS A 20 -12.21 2.90 24.70
CA LYS A 20 -13.66 2.96 24.48
C LYS A 20 -14.06 3.76 23.24
N THR A 21 -13.12 4.06 22.35
CA THR A 21 -13.38 4.76 21.09
C THR A 21 -13.23 3.77 19.95
N VAL A 22 -14.16 3.86 18.98
CA VAL A 22 -14.09 3.08 17.75
C VAL A 22 -13.69 4.04 16.63
N ILE A 23 -12.70 3.63 15.84
CA ILE A 23 -12.25 4.39 14.67
C ILE A 23 -12.78 3.67 13.44
N ASP A 24 -13.71 4.29 12.72
CA ASP A 24 -14.24 3.76 11.47
C ASP A 24 -13.62 4.52 10.31
N VAL A 25 -13.07 3.77 9.35
CA VAL A 25 -12.50 4.33 8.13
C VAL A 25 -13.33 3.88 6.94
N PHE A 26 -13.87 4.84 6.22
CA PHE A 26 -14.68 4.60 5.04
C PHE A 26 -13.87 4.98 3.81
N VAL A 27 -13.56 3.98 2.97
CA VAL A 27 -12.82 4.20 1.72
C VAL A 27 -13.80 4.16 0.57
N GLU A 28 -13.96 5.29 -0.10
CA GLU A 28 -14.87 5.44 -1.22
C GLU A 28 -14.06 5.58 -2.50
N ILE A 29 -14.28 4.68 -3.46
CA ILE A 29 -13.55 4.67 -4.71
C ILE A 29 -14.36 5.42 -5.76
N LEU A 30 -13.91 6.61 -6.12
CA LEU A 30 -14.59 7.45 -7.11
C LEU A 30 -14.25 7.02 -8.54
N GLN A 31 -13.01 6.55 -8.75
CA GLN A 31 -12.57 6.06 -10.04
C GLN A 31 -11.53 4.97 -9.82
N ALA A 32 -11.77 3.78 -10.35
CA ALA A 32 -10.87 2.65 -10.21
C ALA A 32 -10.14 2.39 -11.53
N ASP A 33 -8.80 2.30 -11.47
CA ASP A 33 -7.95 2.02 -12.62
C ASP A 33 -6.70 1.27 -12.16
N ALA A 34 -6.90 0.08 -11.61
CA ALA A 34 -5.87 -0.75 -10.96
C ALA A 34 -5.26 -0.05 -9.73
N SER A 35 -4.48 -0.78 -8.97
CA SER A 35 -3.81 -0.28 -7.76
C SER A 35 -4.77 0.39 -6.75
N THR A 36 -6.03 -0.02 -6.76
CA THR A 36 -7.08 0.54 -5.91
C THR A 36 -6.77 0.38 -4.43
N ARG A 37 -6.20 -0.77 -4.04
CA ARG A 37 -5.81 -1.03 -2.65
C ARG A 37 -4.74 -0.04 -2.18
N CYS A 38 -3.78 0.24 -3.02
CA CYS A 38 -2.70 1.17 -2.71
C CYS A 38 -3.24 2.60 -2.55
N ALA A 39 -4.11 3.02 -3.45
CA ALA A 39 -4.75 4.32 -3.37
C ALA A 39 -5.60 4.44 -2.10
N GLY A 40 -6.34 3.37 -1.75
CA GLY A 40 -7.16 3.32 -0.55
C GLY A 40 -6.33 3.45 0.72
N ILE A 41 -5.18 2.78 0.79
CA ILE A 41 -4.27 2.85 1.94
C ILE A 41 -3.69 4.26 2.06
N ASN A 42 -3.23 4.85 0.97
CA ASN A 42 -2.67 6.20 0.98
C ASN A 42 -3.72 7.23 1.43
N ALA A 43 -4.94 7.12 0.92
CA ALA A 43 -6.04 8.02 1.31
C ALA A 43 -6.40 7.85 2.79
N ALA A 44 -6.48 6.62 3.28
CA ALA A 44 -6.79 6.33 4.67
C ALA A 44 -5.69 6.87 5.61
N SER A 45 -4.43 6.75 5.21
CA SER A 45 -3.30 7.28 5.98
C SER A 45 -3.41 8.79 6.17
N LEU A 46 -3.69 9.52 5.08
CA LEU A 46 -3.88 10.96 5.14
C LEU A 46 -5.11 11.34 5.97
N ALA A 47 -6.20 10.62 5.82
CA ALA A 47 -7.44 10.89 6.55
C ALA A 47 -7.25 10.72 8.07
N LEU A 48 -6.56 9.67 8.48
CA LEU A 48 -6.28 9.42 9.91
C LEU A 48 -5.37 10.52 10.48
N ALA A 49 -4.37 10.92 9.72
CA ALA A 49 -3.46 12.00 10.15
C ALA A 49 -4.22 13.33 10.26
N ASP A 50 -5.07 13.64 9.29
CA ASP A 50 -5.86 14.86 9.28
C ASP A 50 -6.87 14.88 10.42
N ALA A 51 -7.40 13.73 10.81
CA ALA A 51 -8.34 13.58 11.93
C ALA A 51 -7.66 13.69 13.31
N GLY A 52 -6.34 13.79 13.35
CA GLY A 52 -5.61 13.91 14.61
C GLY A 52 -5.42 12.58 15.35
N ILE A 53 -5.56 11.47 14.67
CA ILE A 53 -5.36 10.13 15.26
C ILE A 53 -3.86 9.91 15.45
N GLU A 54 -3.47 9.51 16.66
CA GLU A 54 -2.07 9.21 16.95
C GLU A 54 -1.62 7.94 16.22
N MET A 55 -0.57 8.08 15.42
CA MET A 55 0.04 6.98 14.67
C MET A 55 1.56 7.01 14.84
N LYS A 56 2.20 5.86 14.74
CA LYS A 56 3.67 5.77 14.77
C LYS A 56 4.26 6.55 13.60
N ASP A 57 3.66 6.44 12.43
CA ASP A 57 4.03 7.18 11.22
C ASP A 57 2.95 6.97 10.18
N LEU A 58 3.05 7.69 9.06
CA LEU A 58 2.17 7.49 7.92
C LEU A 58 2.51 6.18 7.21
N ILE A 59 1.52 5.58 6.59
CA ILE A 59 1.70 4.41 5.74
C ILE A 59 1.60 4.88 4.30
N SER A 60 2.57 4.47 3.48
CA SER A 60 2.56 4.72 2.03
C SER A 60 2.49 3.40 1.30
N SER A 61 1.73 3.34 0.24
CA SER A 61 1.52 2.12 -0.53
C SER A 61 1.72 2.35 -2.02
N CYS A 62 2.28 1.35 -2.68
CA CYS A 62 2.55 1.39 -4.11
C CYS A 62 2.50 -0.03 -4.67
N ALA A 63 2.22 -0.15 -5.96
CA ALA A 63 2.22 -1.44 -6.65
C ALA A 63 3.30 -1.48 -7.72
N VAL A 64 3.94 -2.63 -7.85
CA VAL A 64 4.93 -2.90 -8.91
C VAL A 64 4.39 -4.02 -9.77
N GLY A 65 4.48 -3.86 -11.08
CA GLY A 65 4.06 -4.87 -12.03
C GLY A 65 5.20 -5.31 -12.93
N LYS A 66 4.94 -6.34 -13.73
CA LYS A 66 5.87 -6.83 -14.75
C LYS A 66 5.10 -6.94 -16.05
N ILE A 67 5.54 -6.20 -17.06
CA ILE A 67 4.91 -6.15 -18.38
C ILE A 67 5.99 -6.40 -19.42
N ASP A 68 5.81 -7.43 -20.25
CA ASP A 68 6.77 -7.82 -21.27
C ASP A 68 8.20 -7.94 -20.74
N GLY A 69 8.36 -8.54 -19.56
CA GLY A 69 9.65 -8.73 -18.91
C GLY A 69 10.23 -7.50 -18.24
N LYS A 70 9.53 -6.37 -18.28
CA LYS A 70 9.98 -5.11 -17.65
C LYS A 70 9.21 -4.84 -16.37
N LEU A 71 9.91 -4.38 -15.34
CA LEU A 71 9.30 -3.97 -14.09
C LEU A 71 8.75 -2.55 -14.23
N VAL A 72 7.54 -2.34 -13.73
CA VAL A 72 6.83 -1.07 -13.83
C VAL A 72 6.34 -0.66 -12.45
N LEU A 73 6.58 0.59 -12.07
CA LEU A 73 6.12 1.14 -10.80
C LEU A 73 4.79 1.85 -11.00
N ASP A 74 3.88 1.67 -10.04
CA ASP A 74 2.57 2.30 -10.02
C ASP A 74 1.68 1.85 -11.19
N VAL A 75 1.28 0.60 -11.14
CA VAL A 75 0.49 -0.07 -12.19
C VAL A 75 -0.89 0.58 -12.35
N PHE A 76 -1.29 0.86 -13.58
CA PHE A 76 -2.64 1.34 -13.89
C PHE A 76 -3.39 0.35 -14.80
N GLY A 77 -4.66 0.65 -15.12
CA GLY A 77 -5.60 -0.30 -15.73
C GLY A 77 -5.10 -1.09 -16.93
N LEU A 78 -4.52 -0.41 -17.93
CA LEU A 78 -3.99 -1.10 -19.13
C LEU A 78 -2.82 -2.00 -18.77
N GLU A 79 -1.95 -1.55 -17.88
CA GLU A 79 -0.80 -2.32 -17.42
C GLU A 79 -1.25 -3.55 -16.63
N ASP A 80 -2.28 -3.40 -15.81
CA ASP A 80 -2.83 -4.50 -15.02
C ASP A 80 -3.45 -5.59 -15.92
N ASN A 81 -4.15 -5.18 -16.98
CA ASN A 81 -4.79 -6.11 -17.91
C ASN A 81 -3.79 -6.91 -18.73
N TYR A 82 -2.64 -6.33 -19.06
CA TYR A 82 -1.61 -6.98 -19.88
C TYR A 82 -0.39 -7.40 -19.06
N GLY A 83 -0.39 -7.12 -17.77
CA GLY A 83 0.72 -7.47 -16.88
C GLY A 83 0.64 -8.91 -16.40
N ASP A 84 1.79 -9.55 -16.28
CA ASP A 84 1.90 -10.92 -15.78
C ASP A 84 1.92 -10.97 -14.24
N VAL A 85 2.28 -9.86 -13.59
CA VAL A 85 2.53 -9.81 -12.15
C VAL A 85 2.02 -8.50 -11.58
N ASP A 86 1.37 -8.59 -10.43
CA ASP A 86 0.96 -7.43 -9.64
C ASP A 86 1.44 -7.64 -8.19
N PHE A 87 2.28 -6.75 -7.71
CA PHE A 87 2.85 -6.83 -6.37
C PHE A 87 2.55 -5.53 -5.63
N ALA A 88 1.55 -5.59 -4.75
CA ALA A 88 1.18 -4.45 -3.91
C ALA A 88 1.96 -4.48 -2.61
N MET A 89 2.45 -3.33 -2.17
CA MET A 89 3.18 -3.22 -0.91
C MET A 89 2.87 -1.91 -0.20
N ALA A 90 3.03 -1.92 1.12
CA ALA A 90 2.86 -0.74 1.95
C ALA A 90 3.95 -0.72 3.03
N VAL A 91 4.48 0.46 3.29
CA VAL A 91 5.62 0.66 4.18
C VAL A 91 5.28 1.73 5.22
N ILE A 92 5.80 1.56 6.44
CA ILE A 92 5.66 2.55 7.51
C ILE A 92 6.75 3.60 7.31
N GLY A 93 6.36 4.86 7.02
CA GLY A 93 7.30 5.98 6.86
C GLY A 93 8.38 5.67 5.84
N LYS A 94 9.61 6.07 6.16
CA LYS A 94 10.80 5.74 5.36
C LYS A 94 11.63 4.66 6.04
N THR A 95 10.98 3.55 6.40
CA THR A 95 11.61 2.43 7.07
C THR A 95 11.59 1.20 6.17
N ASP A 96 12.20 0.12 6.64
CA ASP A 96 12.14 -1.18 5.96
C ASP A 96 11.00 -2.04 6.47
N LYS A 97 10.07 -1.47 7.24
CA LYS A 97 8.95 -2.21 7.83
C LYS A 97 7.77 -2.20 6.90
N PHE A 98 7.46 -3.36 6.36
CA PHE A 98 6.30 -3.56 5.48
C PHE A 98 5.08 -3.94 6.32
N VAL A 99 3.95 -3.33 6.03
CA VAL A 99 2.65 -3.69 6.63
C VAL A 99 1.76 -4.39 5.62
N LEU A 100 2.14 -4.42 4.36
CA LEU A 100 1.44 -5.15 3.30
C LEU A 100 2.45 -5.64 2.27
N LEU A 101 2.35 -6.92 1.92
CA LEU A 101 3.05 -7.52 0.78
C LEU A 101 2.08 -8.51 0.14
N GLN A 102 1.53 -8.17 -1.01
CA GLN A 102 0.62 -9.03 -1.76
C GLN A 102 1.13 -9.21 -3.17
N LEU A 103 1.61 -10.41 -3.47
CA LEU A 103 2.10 -10.77 -4.80
C LEU A 103 1.06 -11.63 -5.52
N ASP A 104 0.71 -11.23 -6.73
CA ASP A 104 -0.16 -12.00 -7.61
C ASP A 104 0.61 -12.25 -8.90
N GLY A 105 0.95 -13.50 -9.16
CA GLY A 105 1.76 -13.92 -10.29
C GLY A 105 2.99 -14.69 -9.89
N VAL A 106 3.83 -15.02 -10.85
CA VAL A 106 5.05 -15.80 -10.65
C VAL A 106 6.26 -14.98 -11.06
N ILE A 107 7.25 -14.88 -10.15
CA ILE A 107 8.49 -14.14 -10.40
C ILE A 107 9.69 -14.96 -9.92
N THR A 108 10.87 -14.58 -10.41
CA THR A 108 12.13 -15.17 -9.92
C THR A 108 12.52 -14.51 -8.61
N LYS A 109 13.48 -15.12 -7.90
CA LYS A 109 14.02 -14.56 -6.66
C LYS A 109 14.65 -13.19 -6.89
N GLU A 110 15.38 -13.03 -7.97
CA GLU A 110 16.03 -11.77 -8.33
C GLU A 110 15.00 -10.70 -8.63
N GLU A 111 13.96 -11.04 -9.36
CA GLU A 111 12.85 -10.12 -9.65
C GLU A 111 12.14 -9.70 -8.37
N PHE A 112 11.95 -10.62 -7.44
CA PHE A 112 11.34 -10.31 -6.14
C PHE A 112 12.10 -9.20 -5.42
N PHE A 113 13.41 -9.31 -5.32
CA PHE A 113 14.24 -8.31 -4.65
C PHE A 113 14.24 -6.98 -5.38
N GLU A 114 14.28 -6.99 -6.72
CA GLU A 114 14.20 -5.77 -7.52
C GLU A 114 12.86 -5.07 -7.33
N MET A 115 11.76 -5.83 -7.30
CA MET A 115 10.42 -5.27 -7.10
C MET A 115 10.26 -4.69 -5.70
N ILE A 116 10.81 -5.33 -4.67
CA ILE A 116 10.80 -4.82 -3.30
C ILE A 116 11.52 -3.46 -3.24
N GLU A 117 12.71 -3.36 -3.84
CA GLU A 117 13.47 -2.11 -3.83
C GLU A 117 12.76 -1.01 -4.63
N MET A 118 12.20 -1.35 -5.78
CA MET A 118 11.44 -0.41 -6.61
C MET A 118 10.19 0.10 -5.87
N GLY A 119 9.46 -0.81 -5.25
CA GLY A 119 8.25 -0.47 -4.49
C GLY A 119 8.55 0.39 -3.27
N LYS A 120 9.63 0.07 -2.54
CA LYS A 120 10.07 0.87 -1.40
C LYS A 120 10.36 2.31 -1.82
N LYS A 121 11.09 2.50 -2.91
CA LYS A 121 11.39 3.83 -3.44
C LYS A 121 10.12 4.58 -3.83
N GLY A 122 9.16 3.88 -4.45
CA GLY A 122 7.87 4.46 -4.77
C GLY A 122 7.10 4.90 -3.54
N CYS A 123 7.08 4.07 -2.50
CA CYS A 123 6.44 4.40 -1.22
C CYS A 123 7.11 5.62 -0.56
N TYR A 124 8.42 5.71 -0.60
CA TYR A 124 9.15 6.85 -0.05
C TYR A 124 8.83 8.14 -0.78
N GLN A 125 8.61 8.08 -2.09
CA GLN A 125 8.20 9.25 -2.87
C GLN A 125 6.80 9.73 -2.50
N ILE A 126 5.90 8.81 -2.20
CA ILE A 126 4.53 9.13 -1.77
C ILE A 126 4.53 9.71 -0.35
N TYR A 127 5.39 9.18 0.51
CA TYR A 127 5.52 9.64 1.90
C TYR A 127 5.92 11.13 1.97
#